data_3258c8d2943124d88777bf77e08b8a4a
#
_entry.id   3258c8d2943124d88777bf77e08b8a4a
#
_cell.length_a   1.000
_cell.length_b   1.000
_cell.length_c   1.000
_cell.angle_alpha   90.00
_cell.angle_beta   90.00
_cell.angle_gamma   90.00
#
_symmetry.space_group_name_H-M   'P 1'
#
loop_
_entity.id
_entity.type
_entity.pdbx_description
1 polymer ?
#
loop_
_entity_poly.entity_id
_entity_poly.type
_entity_poly.pdbx_seq_one_letter_code
_entity_poly.pdbx_strand_id
1 'polypeptide(L)'
;MHYAYSLLKIITKNSFNENTQPYPIMAEVRPDEVSAILREQLSGARTEAELEEVGTVLQVGDGVARIYGLSKAQAGELLEFENGLKAMVLNLEEDNVGAVLFGDSKGVKEGDTVKRTKKIASIMAGEGMLGRVVNTLGNPIDGKGPIAGNLYEMPLERKAPGVIYRQPVTEPLQTGIKSIDAMIPIGRGQRELVIGDRQTGKTAVVIDAILN
;
A
#
# COMPACT_ATOMS: atom_id res chain seq x y z
N MET A 1 -19.27 -12.07 30.48
CA MET A 1 -18.72 -13.24 29.79
C MET A 1 -19.66 -13.91 28.78
N HIS A 2 -20.95 -13.58 28.73
CA HIS A 2 -21.92 -14.22 27.81
C HIS A 2 -21.95 -13.61 26.38
N TYR A 3 -21.51 -12.38 26.19
CA TYR A 3 -21.55 -11.70 24.89
C TYR A 3 -20.45 -12.13 23.92
N ALA A 4 -19.29 -12.56 24.40
CA ALA A 4 -18.18 -13.02 23.55
C ALA A 4 -18.45 -14.38 22.88
N TYR A 5 -19.22 -15.24 23.51
CA TYR A 5 -19.60 -16.56 22.96
C TYR A 5 -20.68 -16.47 21.87
N SER A 6 -21.50 -15.42 21.90
CA SER A 6 -22.54 -15.21 20.88
C SER A 6 -21.98 -14.72 19.55
N LEU A 7 -20.93 -13.90 19.59
CA LEU A 7 -20.24 -13.38 18.38
C LEU A 7 -19.46 -14.50 17.65
N LEU A 8 -18.86 -15.41 18.40
CA LEU A 8 -18.11 -16.52 17.80
C LEU A 8 -19.04 -17.51 17.05
N LYS A 9 -20.29 -17.68 17.49
CA LYS A 9 -21.27 -18.54 16.84
C LYS A 9 -21.88 -17.96 15.56
N ILE A 10 -21.85 -16.66 15.38
CA ILE A 10 -22.33 -15.98 14.17
C ILE A 10 -21.29 -16.10 13.05
N ILE A 11 -20.02 -16.11 13.39
CA ILE A 11 -18.92 -16.22 12.43
C ILE A 11 -18.80 -17.65 11.86
N THR A 12 -19.18 -18.67 12.66
CA THR A 12 -19.06 -20.09 12.22
C THR A 12 -20.27 -20.65 11.49
N LYS A 13 -21.38 -19.89 11.36
CA LYS A 13 -22.64 -20.36 10.77
C LYS A 13 -22.95 -19.81 9.37
N ASN A 14 -22.08 -19.01 8.77
CA ASN A 14 -22.21 -18.70 7.35
C ASN A 14 -21.59 -19.83 6.54
N SER A 15 -22.46 -20.71 6.11
CA SER A 15 -22.21 -21.78 5.15
C SER A 15 -21.34 -21.29 4.00
N PHE A 16 -20.19 -21.94 3.83
CA PHE A 16 -19.42 -21.90 2.60
C PHE A 16 -20.34 -22.29 1.45
N ASN A 17 -20.63 -21.36 0.59
CA ASN A 17 -21.29 -21.61 -0.67
C ASN A 17 -20.20 -22.13 -1.62
N GLU A 18 -20.24 -23.42 -1.93
CA GLU A 18 -19.26 -24.16 -2.74
C GLU A 18 -19.11 -23.69 -4.20
N ASN A 19 -19.71 -22.55 -4.58
CA ASN A 19 -19.67 -22.00 -5.94
C ASN A 19 -18.94 -20.67 -6.09
N THR A 20 -18.16 -20.25 -5.11
CA THR A 20 -17.16 -19.19 -5.35
C THR A 20 -15.90 -19.83 -5.91
N GLN A 21 -15.65 -19.59 -7.19
CA GLN A 21 -14.37 -19.86 -7.84
C GLN A 21 -13.26 -19.33 -6.91
N PRO A 22 -12.27 -20.16 -6.53
CA PRO A 22 -11.16 -19.68 -5.72
C PRO A 22 -10.50 -18.53 -6.49
N TYR A 23 -10.23 -17.43 -5.79
CA TYR A 23 -9.34 -16.38 -6.31
C TYR A 23 -8.11 -17.10 -6.87
N PRO A 24 -7.58 -16.69 -8.04
CA PRO A 24 -6.41 -17.35 -8.57
C PRO A 24 -5.32 -17.26 -7.50
N ILE A 25 -5.03 -18.41 -6.92
CA ILE A 25 -3.85 -18.61 -6.08
C ILE A 25 -2.72 -18.14 -6.98
N MET A 26 -1.97 -17.11 -6.57
CA MET A 26 -0.79 -16.65 -7.28
C MET A 26 -0.01 -17.92 -7.69
N ALA A 27 0.14 -18.10 -8.99
CA ALA A 27 0.73 -19.31 -9.51
C ALA A 27 2.10 -19.50 -8.86
N GLU A 28 2.27 -20.62 -8.21
CA GLU A 28 3.54 -21.04 -7.64
C GLU A 28 4.58 -20.99 -8.76
N VAL A 29 5.61 -20.18 -8.60
CA VAL A 29 6.66 -20.03 -9.62
C VAL A 29 7.26 -21.40 -9.85
N ARG A 30 7.07 -21.96 -11.04
CA ARG A 30 7.55 -23.30 -11.34
C ARG A 30 9.07 -23.31 -11.36
N PRO A 31 9.70 -24.25 -10.67
CA PRO A 31 11.18 -24.37 -10.66
C PRO A 31 11.80 -24.40 -12.07
N ASP A 32 11.04 -24.90 -13.04
CA ASP A 32 11.47 -25.01 -14.44
C ASP A 32 11.55 -23.64 -15.14
N GLU A 33 10.65 -22.71 -14.82
CA GLU A 33 10.66 -21.36 -15.37
C GLU A 33 11.83 -20.55 -14.81
N VAL A 34 12.08 -20.67 -13.51
CA VAL A 34 13.27 -20.06 -12.87
C VAL A 34 14.55 -20.65 -13.45
N SER A 35 14.58 -21.97 -13.69
CA SER A 35 15.74 -22.67 -14.28
C SER A 35 16.00 -22.24 -15.73
N ALA A 36 14.96 -21.97 -16.52
CA ALA A 36 15.09 -21.51 -17.90
C ALA A 36 15.69 -20.09 -17.96
N ILE A 37 15.18 -19.17 -17.13
CA ILE A 37 15.67 -17.80 -17.03
C ILE A 37 17.12 -17.77 -16.50
N LEU A 38 17.41 -18.62 -15.49
CA LEU A 38 18.77 -18.77 -14.97
C LEU A 38 19.77 -19.23 -16.02
N ARG A 39 19.41 -20.20 -16.86
CA ARG A 39 20.29 -20.68 -17.94
C ARG A 39 20.53 -19.62 -19.02
N GLU A 40 19.54 -18.84 -19.35
CA GLU A 40 19.65 -17.74 -20.32
C GLU A 40 20.54 -16.60 -19.78
N GLN A 41 20.43 -16.28 -18.50
CA GLN A 41 21.24 -15.26 -17.83
C GLN A 41 22.67 -15.71 -17.54
N LEU A 42 22.90 -17.00 -17.23
CA LEU A 42 24.24 -17.55 -17.02
C LEU A 42 25.05 -17.65 -18.33
N SER A 43 24.41 -17.68 -19.48
CA SER A 43 25.10 -17.63 -20.78
C SER A 43 25.67 -16.23 -21.14
N GLY A 44 25.23 -15.18 -20.45
CA GLY A 44 25.80 -13.84 -20.56
C GLY A 44 26.41 -13.44 -19.21
N ALA A 45 27.70 -13.66 -19.01
CA ALA A 45 28.48 -13.45 -17.78
C ALA A 45 28.12 -12.14 -17.05
N ARG A 46 27.03 -12.15 -16.26
CA ARG A 46 26.75 -11.10 -15.28
C ARG A 46 27.43 -11.48 -13.97
N THR A 47 28.24 -10.58 -13.47
CA THR A 47 28.93 -10.73 -12.19
C THR A 47 27.90 -10.76 -11.05
N GLU A 48 28.13 -11.53 -9.97
CA GLU A 48 27.24 -11.57 -8.78
C GLU A 48 26.86 -10.18 -8.27
N ALA A 49 27.80 -9.22 -8.33
CA ALA A 49 27.56 -7.82 -7.94
C ALA A 49 26.51 -7.11 -8.81
N GLU A 50 26.34 -7.50 -10.06
CA GLU A 50 25.29 -6.92 -10.94
C GLU A 50 23.92 -7.50 -10.62
N LEU A 51 23.85 -8.79 -10.26
CA LEU A 51 22.60 -9.44 -9.85
C LEU A 51 22.03 -8.88 -8.52
N GLU A 52 22.89 -8.33 -7.65
CA GLU A 52 22.47 -7.69 -6.41
C GLU A 52 21.80 -6.31 -6.62
N GLU A 53 22.12 -5.64 -7.69
CA GLU A 53 21.68 -4.28 -8.00
C GLU A 53 20.60 -4.23 -9.10
N VAL A 54 20.53 -5.26 -9.92
CA VAL A 54 19.66 -5.36 -11.08
C VAL A 54 18.87 -6.66 -11.02
N GLY A 55 17.57 -6.57 -11.14
CA GLY A 55 16.66 -7.71 -11.18
C GLY A 55 15.97 -7.85 -12.53
N THR A 56 15.33 -8.99 -12.72
CA THR A 56 14.53 -9.30 -13.91
C THR A 56 13.10 -9.61 -13.50
N VAL A 57 12.13 -9.04 -14.19
CA VAL A 57 10.71 -9.29 -13.95
C VAL A 57 10.36 -10.72 -14.32
N LEU A 58 9.89 -11.50 -13.34
CA LEU A 58 9.39 -12.86 -13.54
C LEU A 58 7.93 -12.86 -13.99
N GLN A 59 7.14 -12.01 -13.35
CA GLN A 59 5.70 -11.94 -13.56
C GLN A 59 5.20 -10.54 -13.22
N VAL A 60 4.21 -10.06 -13.98
CA VAL A 60 3.51 -8.81 -13.70
C VAL A 60 2.01 -9.01 -13.83
N GLY A 61 1.24 -8.46 -12.89
CA GLY A 61 -0.22 -8.51 -12.90
C GLY A 61 -0.81 -7.67 -11.77
N ASP A 62 -1.99 -7.09 -12.01
CA ASP A 62 -2.76 -6.33 -11.01
C ASP A 62 -1.97 -5.25 -10.25
N GLY A 63 -1.01 -4.59 -10.94
CA GLY A 63 -0.18 -3.56 -10.33
C GLY A 63 0.95 -4.08 -9.44
N VAL A 64 1.22 -5.39 -9.45
CA VAL A 64 2.31 -6.03 -8.72
C VAL A 64 3.27 -6.68 -9.70
N ALA A 65 4.57 -6.57 -9.43
CA ALA A 65 5.62 -7.27 -10.16
C ALA A 65 6.40 -8.20 -9.22
N ARG A 66 6.68 -9.42 -9.68
CA ARG A 66 7.64 -10.32 -9.08
C ARG A 66 8.95 -10.23 -9.82
N ILE A 67 10.03 -10.02 -9.10
CA ILE A 67 11.34 -9.69 -9.66
C ILE A 67 12.36 -10.67 -9.10
N TYR A 68 13.08 -11.33 -9.98
CA TYR A 68 14.20 -12.20 -9.62
C TYR A 68 15.47 -11.36 -9.39
N GLY A 69 16.27 -11.75 -8.44
CA GLY A 69 17.48 -11.03 -8.03
C GLY A 69 17.18 -9.98 -6.97
N LEU A 70 17.94 -8.89 -6.96
CA LEU A 70 17.81 -7.81 -5.97
C LEU A 70 17.95 -8.30 -4.51
N SER A 71 18.87 -9.25 -4.25
CA SER A 71 19.02 -9.91 -2.96
C SER A 71 19.34 -8.97 -1.80
N LYS A 72 19.83 -7.76 -2.09
CA LYS A 72 20.10 -6.71 -1.10
C LYS A 72 19.01 -5.65 -1.01
N ALA A 73 17.87 -5.83 -1.71
CA ALA A 73 16.76 -4.90 -1.63
C ALA A 73 16.18 -4.86 -0.20
N GLN A 74 15.68 -3.70 0.19
CA GLN A 74 15.04 -3.49 1.48
C GLN A 74 13.54 -3.31 1.30
N ALA A 75 12.76 -3.73 2.30
CA ALA A 75 11.33 -3.44 2.32
C ALA A 75 11.11 -1.91 2.31
N GLY A 76 10.19 -1.45 1.47
CA GLY A 76 9.94 -0.02 1.26
C GLY A 76 10.95 0.67 0.32
N GLU A 77 11.93 -0.04 -0.23
CA GLU A 77 12.86 0.53 -1.21
C GLU A 77 12.17 0.80 -2.54
N LEU A 78 12.52 1.90 -3.19
CA LEU A 78 12.09 2.22 -4.55
C LEU A 78 12.94 1.48 -5.56
N LEU A 79 12.28 0.88 -6.52
CA LEU A 79 12.87 0.29 -7.72
C LEU A 79 12.52 1.14 -8.93
N GLU A 80 13.36 1.09 -9.96
CA GLU A 80 13.15 1.80 -11.21
C GLU A 80 13.26 0.84 -12.40
N PHE A 81 12.23 0.82 -13.23
CA PHE A 81 12.18 0.07 -14.47
C PHE A 81 12.82 0.85 -15.61
N GLU A 82 13.22 0.18 -16.67
CA GLU A 82 13.83 0.84 -17.85
C GLU A 82 12.93 1.89 -18.51
N ASN A 83 11.62 1.73 -18.42
CA ASN A 83 10.64 2.70 -18.92
C ASN A 83 10.44 3.91 -17.98
N GLY A 84 11.19 4.02 -16.87
CA GLY A 84 11.07 5.09 -15.87
C GLY A 84 9.93 4.89 -14.87
N LEU A 85 9.16 3.79 -14.97
CA LEU A 85 8.16 3.46 -13.96
C LEU A 85 8.85 3.12 -12.65
N LYS A 86 8.29 3.57 -11.54
CA LYS A 86 8.78 3.25 -10.20
C LYS A 86 7.89 2.22 -9.52
N ALA A 87 8.50 1.42 -8.67
CA ALA A 87 7.82 0.46 -7.82
C ALA A 87 8.39 0.51 -6.40
N MET A 88 7.62 0.04 -5.45
CA MET A 88 8.05 -0.09 -4.06
C MET A 88 8.10 -1.56 -3.66
N VAL A 89 9.21 -1.96 -3.06
CA VAL A 89 9.39 -3.31 -2.51
C VAL A 89 8.47 -3.49 -1.30
N LEU A 90 7.61 -4.49 -1.35
CA LEU A 90 6.75 -4.86 -0.22
C LEU A 90 7.11 -6.21 0.37
N ASN A 91 7.41 -7.20 -0.47
CA ASN A 91 7.70 -8.55 -0.04
C ASN A 91 9.11 -8.95 -0.46
N LEU A 92 9.81 -9.58 0.47
CA LEU A 92 11.16 -10.13 0.26
C LEU A 92 11.07 -11.63 0.49
N GLU A 93 11.24 -12.40 -0.56
CA GLU A 93 11.32 -13.86 -0.54
C GLU A 93 12.78 -14.28 -0.78
N GLU A 94 13.07 -15.55 -0.62
CA GLU A 94 14.44 -16.07 -0.72
C GLU A 94 15.04 -15.82 -2.11
N ASP A 95 14.25 -16.04 -3.18
CA ASP A 95 14.71 -15.95 -4.57
C ASP A 95 14.11 -14.78 -5.35
N ASN A 96 13.10 -14.11 -4.82
CA ASN A 96 12.40 -13.06 -5.54
C ASN A 96 11.93 -11.93 -4.62
N VAL A 97 11.63 -10.80 -5.25
CA VAL A 97 11.13 -9.59 -4.59
C VAL A 97 9.77 -9.24 -5.18
N GLY A 98 8.77 -9.06 -4.30
CA GLY A 98 7.46 -8.56 -4.66
C GLY A 98 7.42 -7.04 -4.56
N ALA A 99 7.09 -6.36 -5.65
CA ALA A 99 7.02 -4.90 -5.69
C ALA A 99 5.68 -4.41 -6.24
N VAL A 100 5.17 -3.31 -5.68
CA VAL A 100 3.95 -2.64 -6.16
C VAL A 100 4.34 -1.51 -7.10
N LEU A 101 3.73 -1.48 -8.28
CA LEU A 101 3.97 -0.50 -9.32
C LEU A 101 3.26 0.83 -9.01
N PHE A 102 3.96 1.95 -9.16
CA PHE A 102 3.39 3.29 -9.05
C PHE A 102 2.96 3.82 -10.43
N GLY A 103 2.07 3.10 -11.09
CA GLY A 103 1.52 3.47 -12.39
C GLY A 103 0.85 2.32 -13.11
N ASP A 104 0.60 2.49 -14.41
CA ASP A 104 -0.04 1.46 -15.24
C ASP A 104 0.95 0.33 -15.55
N SER A 105 0.56 -0.88 -15.24
CA SER A 105 1.36 -2.10 -15.47
C SER A 105 1.53 -2.46 -16.96
N LYS A 106 0.74 -1.84 -17.86
CA LYS A 106 0.79 -2.14 -19.31
C LYS A 106 2.15 -1.90 -19.97
N GLY A 107 2.98 -1.06 -19.35
CA GLY A 107 4.34 -0.77 -19.84
C GLY A 107 5.42 -1.69 -19.31
N VAL A 108 5.08 -2.67 -18.46
CA VAL A 108 6.03 -3.61 -17.86
C VAL A 108 5.74 -5.01 -18.37
N LYS A 109 6.79 -5.73 -18.77
CA LYS A 109 6.70 -7.09 -19.31
C LYS A 109 7.60 -8.03 -18.53
N GLU A 110 7.29 -9.32 -18.62
CA GLU A 110 8.17 -10.38 -18.15
C GLU A 110 9.51 -10.31 -18.93
N GLY A 111 10.60 -10.42 -18.20
CA GLY A 111 11.95 -10.26 -18.73
C GLY A 111 12.52 -8.83 -18.66
N ASP A 112 11.71 -7.82 -18.35
CA ASP A 112 12.19 -6.45 -18.21
C ASP A 112 13.20 -6.32 -17.08
N THR A 113 14.14 -5.39 -17.26
CA THR A 113 15.18 -5.10 -16.27
C THR A 113 14.69 -4.07 -15.23
N VAL A 114 14.99 -4.34 -13.98
CA VAL A 114 14.65 -3.46 -12.84
C VAL A 114 15.90 -3.15 -12.05
N LYS A 115 16.09 -1.88 -11.70
CA LYS A 115 17.25 -1.41 -10.92
C LYS A 115 16.82 -0.95 -9.53
N ARG A 116 17.68 -1.21 -8.56
CA ARG A 116 17.56 -0.64 -7.21
C ARG A 116 17.89 0.84 -7.22
N THR A 117 17.11 1.64 -6.50
CA THR A 117 17.46 3.05 -6.25
C THR A 117 18.25 3.26 -4.96
N LYS A 118 18.28 2.24 -4.07
CA LYS A 118 18.86 2.31 -2.71
C LYS A 118 18.21 3.39 -1.83
N LYS A 119 17.03 3.85 -2.20
CA LYS A 119 16.26 4.86 -1.46
C LYS A 119 14.96 4.25 -0.99
N ILE A 120 14.66 4.41 0.29
CA ILE A 120 13.35 4.09 0.84
C ILE A 120 12.32 5.06 0.25
N ALA A 121 11.13 4.57 -0.04
CA ALA A 121 10.05 5.36 -0.59
C ALA A 121 9.75 6.56 0.34
N SER A 122 10.00 7.75 -0.17
CA SER A 122 9.89 9.01 0.55
C SER A 122 9.23 10.06 -0.34
N ILE A 123 8.67 11.07 0.30
CA ILE A 123 8.05 12.23 -0.35
C ILE A 123 8.63 13.50 0.25
N MET A 124 8.80 14.52 -0.60
CA MET A 124 9.13 15.86 -0.11
C MET A 124 7.88 16.47 0.50
N ALA A 125 7.90 16.76 1.79
CA ALA A 125 6.77 17.32 2.54
C ALA A 125 7.16 18.63 3.22
N GLY A 126 6.21 19.55 3.32
CA GLY A 126 6.42 20.87 3.95
C GLY A 126 5.25 21.81 3.73
N GLU A 127 5.34 23.01 4.25
CA GLU A 127 4.27 24.01 4.15
C GLU A 127 3.92 24.39 2.71
N GLY A 128 4.89 24.31 1.78
CA GLY A 128 4.65 24.55 0.36
C GLY A 128 3.70 23.56 -0.32
N MET A 129 3.41 22.43 0.32
CA MET A 129 2.45 21.45 -0.20
C MET A 129 0.99 21.77 0.15
N LEU A 130 0.74 22.73 1.05
CA LEU A 130 -0.62 23.09 1.43
C LEU A 130 -1.39 23.63 0.22
N GLY A 131 -2.58 23.08 -0.03
CA GLY A 131 -3.42 23.45 -1.17
C GLY A 131 -2.89 22.97 -2.54
N ARG A 132 -1.91 22.06 -2.57
CA ARG A 132 -1.38 21.43 -3.77
C ARG A 132 -1.94 20.01 -3.94
N VAL A 133 -2.03 19.57 -5.19
CA VAL A 133 -2.37 18.18 -5.54
C VAL A 133 -1.13 17.54 -6.15
N VAL A 134 -0.72 16.42 -5.55
CA VAL A 134 0.48 15.69 -5.95
C VAL A 134 0.15 14.20 -6.20
N ASN A 135 0.98 13.54 -6.99
CA ASN A 135 0.92 12.09 -7.15
C ASN A 135 1.59 11.37 -5.95
N THR A 136 1.59 10.04 -5.98
CA THR A 136 2.20 9.19 -4.94
C THR A 136 3.69 9.43 -4.71
N LEU A 137 4.39 9.98 -5.68
CA LEU A 137 5.83 10.31 -5.60
C LEU A 137 6.09 11.77 -5.22
N GLY A 138 5.02 12.55 -4.92
CA GLY A 138 5.14 13.95 -4.54
C GLY A 138 5.26 14.94 -5.71
N ASN A 139 5.12 14.46 -6.95
CA ASN A 139 5.14 15.37 -8.10
C ASN A 139 3.80 16.10 -8.25
N PRO A 140 3.80 17.43 -8.45
CA PRO A 140 2.57 18.18 -8.60
C PRO A 140 1.83 17.81 -9.88
N ILE A 141 0.51 17.61 -9.76
CA ILE A 141 -0.40 17.27 -10.88
C ILE A 141 -1.52 18.30 -11.04
N ASP A 142 -1.47 19.38 -10.28
CA ASP A 142 -2.48 20.45 -10.24
C ASP A 142 -2.26 21.57 -11.27
N GLY A 143 -1.25 21.47 -12.12
CA GLY A 143 -0.92 22.47 -13.14
C GLY A 143 -0.33 23.79 -12.60
N LYS A 144 -0.10 23.88 -11.28
CA LYS A 144 0.42 25.10 -10.63
C LYS A 144 1.96 25.21 -10.63
N GLY A 145 2.65 24.36 -11.38
CA GLY A 145 4.11 24.33 -11.45
C GLY A 145 4.78 23.68 -10.23
N PRO A 146 6.11 23.79 -10.11
CA PRO A 146 6.86 23.19 -9.02
C PRO A 146 6.41 23.67 -7.64
N ILE A 147 6.59 22.82 -6.63
CA ILE A 147 6.28 23.16 -5.24
C ILE A 147 7.43 24.03 -4.71
N ALA A 148 7.11 25.23 -4.27
CA ALA A 148 8.06 26.16 -3.68
C ALA A 148 8.02 26.10 -2.15
N GLY A 149 9.10 26.53 -1.49
CA GLY A 149 9.20 26.61 -0.04
C GLY A 149 10.14 25.55 0.56
N ASN A 150 10.18 25.53 1.88
CA ASN A 150 11.00 24.58 2.62
C ASN A 150 10.32 23.20 2.58
N LEU A 151 10.95 22.26 1.91
CA LEU A 151 10.51 20.88 1.81
C LEU A 151 11.55 19.97 2.47
N TYR A 152 11.08 18.97 3.18
CA TYR A 152 11.89 17.97 3.85
C TYR A 152 11.54 16.59 3.29
N GLU A 153 12.54 15.76 3.09
CA GLU A 153 12.32 14.37 2.69
C GLU A 153 11.76 13.59 3.88
N MET A 154 10.57 13.01 3.68
CA MET A 154 9.89 12.21 4.69
C MET A 154 9.52 10.85 4.13
N PRO A 155 9.82 9.76 4.86
CA PRO A 155 9.44 8.42 4.42
C PRO A 155 7.91 8.31 4.36
N LEU A 156 7.41 7.60 3.34
CA LEU A 156 5.97 7.36 3.15
C LEU A 156 5.40 6.58 4.32
N GLU A 157 6.14 5.58 4.81
CA GLU A 157 5.74 4.81 5.98
C GLU A 157 6.43 5.34 7.23
N ARG A 158 5.63 5.88 8.14
CA ARG A 158 6.09 6.33 9.46
C ARG A 158 5.29 5.65 10.56
N LYS A 159 5.99 5.24 11.59
CA LYS A 159 5.35 4.77 12.82
C LYS A 159 4.56 5.94 13.44
N ALA A 160 3.27 5.74 13.63
CA ALA A 160 2.43 6.72 14.30
C ALA A 160 2.90 6.97 15.75
N PRO A 161 2.73 8.21 16.29
CA PRO A 161 3.02 8.48 17.68
C PRO A 161 2.26 7.52 18.60
N GLY A 162 2.98 6.93 19.56
CA GLY A 162 2.39 6.06 20.57
C GLY A 162 1.43 6.82 21.49
N VAL A 163 0.67 6.08 22.29
CA VAL A 163 -0.34 6.66 23.20
C VAL A 163 0.21 7.71 24.17
N ILE A 164 1.47 7.56 24.58
CA ILE A 164 2.14 8.51 25.50
C ILE A 164 2.33 9.90 24.87
N TYR A 165 2.54 9.96 23.55
CA TYR A 165 2.77 11.21 22.82
C TYR A 165 1.50 11.83 22.24
N ARG A 166 0.35 11.16 22.40
CA ARG A 166 -0.93 11.67 21.91
C ARG A 166 -1.60 12.50 22.98
N GLN A 167 -2.13 13.64 22.56
CA GLN A 167 -2.99 14.46 23.42
C GLN A 167 -4.29 13.70 23.70
N PRO A 168 -4.79 13.70 24.94
CA PRO A 168 -6.08 13.10 25.25
C PRO A 168 -7.21 13.81 24.50
N VAL A 169 -8.26 13.07 24.19
CA VAL A 169 -9.47 13.60 23.52
C VAL A 169 -10.26 14.39 24.57
N THR A 170 -10.35 15.70 24.40
CA THR A 170 -11.00 16.62 25.35
C THR A 170 -12.11 17.45 24.73
N GLU A 171 -12.15 17.57 23.39
CA GLU A 171 -13.12 18.39 22.68
C GLU A 171 -14.23 17.51 22.09
N PRO A 172 -15.53 17.78 22.39
CA PRO A 172 -16.62 17.06 21.77
C PRO A 172 -16.80 17.46 20.29
N LEU A 173 -17.11 16.47 19.46
CA LEU A 173 -17.56 16.66 18.09
C LEU A 173 -19.09 16.76 18.11
N GLN A 174 -19.61 17.90 17.66
CA GLN A 174 -21.06 18.08 17.47
C GLN A 174 -21.44 17.46 16.12
N THR A 175 -22.09 16.32 16.15
CA THR A 175 -22.51 15.61 14.93
C THR A 175 -23.84 16.13 14.37
N GLY A 176 -24.61 16.88 15.17
CA GLY A 176 -25.97 17.30 14.84
C GLY A 176 -27.02 16.19 14.98
N ILE A 177 -26.59 14.96 15.28
CA ILE A 177 -27.48 13.82 15.47
C ILE A 177 -27.76 13.66 16.95
N LYS A 178 -28.98 13.99 17.38
CA LYS A 178 -29.38 14.03 18.81
C LYS A 178 -29.07 12.76 19.58
N SER A 179 -29.26 11.60 18.98
CA SER A 179 -28.99 10.31 19.61
C SER A 179 -27.49 10.08 19.88
N ILE A 180 -26.62 10.58 19.03
CA ILE A 180 -25.17 10.49 19.20
C ILE A 180 -24.73 11.53 20.25
N ASP A 181 -25.05 12.80 20.01
CA ASP A 181 -24.56 13.91 20.83
C ASP A 181 -25.03 13.84 22.28
N ALA A 182 -26.27 13.32 22.53
CA ALA A 182 -26.83 13.24 23.84
C ALA A 182 -26.49 11.96 24.61
N MET A 183 -26.29 10.83 23.92
CA MET A 183 -26.14 9.53 24.61
C MET A 183 -24.73 8.96 24.50
N ILE A 184 -24.06 9.16 23.37
CA ILE A 184 -22.73 8.59 23.08
C ILE A 184 -21.89 9.68 22.41
N PRO A 185 -21.51 10.76 23.11
CA PRO A 185 -20.78 11.86 22.51
C PRO A 185 -19.43 11.39 21.96
N ILE A 186 -19.09 11.85 20.77
CA ILE A 186 -17.84 11.56 20.09
C ILE A 186 -16.89 12.73 20.33
N GLY A 187 -15.61 12.43 20.58
CA GLY A 187 -14.59 13.46 20.73
C GLY A 187 -13.78 13.66 19.46
N ARG A 188 -13.29 14.87 19.25
CA ARG A 188 -12.40 15.21 18.12
C ARG A 188 -11.08 14.46 18.24
N GLY A 189 -10.77 13.65 17.22
CA GLY A 189 -9.60 12.76 17.21
C GLY A 189 -9.88 11.34 17.71
N GLN A 190 -11.12 11.02 18.11
CA GLN A 190 -11.56 9.68 18.45
C GLN A 190 -11.71 8.83 17.18
N ARG A 191 -11.48 7.51 17.31
CA ARG A 191 -11.69 6.54 16.24
C ARG A 191 -13.00 5.83 16.46
N GLU A 192 -13.91 5.96 15.50
CA GLU A 192 -15.24 5.36 15.55
C GLU A 192 -15.43 4.32 14.45
N LEU A 193 -16.17 3.28 14.76
CA LEU A 193 -16.57 2.25 13.84
C LEU A 193 -18.05 2.39 13.50
N VAL A 194 -18.34 2.68 12.23
CA VAL A 194 -19.70 2.69 11.68
C VAL A 194 -19.93 1.40 10.90
N ILE A 195 -20.63 0.44 11.49
CA ILE A 195 -20.88 -0.88 10.91
C ILE A 195 -22.35 -1.14 10.65
N GLY A 196 -22.67 -1.83 9.59
CA GLY A 196 -24.03 -2.25 9.21
C GLY A 196 -24.06 -2.85 7.81
N ASP A 197 -25.18 -3.44 7.42
CA ASP A 197 -25.39 -4.03 6.10
C ASP A 197 -25.41 -2.97 4.98
N ARG A 198 -25.54 -3.43 3.74
CA ARG A 198 -25.65 -2.54 2.59
C ARG A 198 -26.91 -1.65 2.74
N GLN A 199 -26.79 -0.39 2.36
CA GLN A 199 -27.89 0.61 2.33
C GLN A 199 -28.55 0.91 3.70
N THR A 200 -27.87 0.65 4.81
CA THR A 200 -28.38 0.95 6.17
C THR A 200 -28.10 2.38 6.64
N GLY A 201 -27.64 3.25 5.75
CA GLY A 201 -27.43 4.66 6.07
C GLY A 201 -26.08 5.01 6.72
N LYS A 202 -25.10 4.10 6.72
CA LYS A 202 -23.75 4.37 7.27
C LYS A 202 -23.12 5.65 6.76
N THR A 203 -23.11 5.79 5.44
CA THR A 203 -22.53 6.97 4.78
C THR A 203 -23.36 8.23 5.07
N ALA A 204 -24.68 8.13 5.19
CA ALA A 204 -25.55 9.27 5.51
C ALA A 204 -25.19 9.86 6.87
N VAL A 205 -25.02 9.01 7.91
CA VAL A 205 -24.61 9.46 9.24
C VAL A 205 -23.28 10.22 9.21
N VAL A 206 -22.28 9.71 8.45
CA VAL A 206 -20.99 10.37 8.34
C VAL A 206 -21.10 11.69 7.59
N ILE A 207 -21.86 11.73 6.49
CA ILE A 207 -22.07 12.97 5.71
C ILE A 207 -22.79 14.02 6.56
N ASP A 208 -23.85 13.65 7.28
CA ASP A 208 -24.58 14.58 8.16
C ASP A 208 -23.65 15.18 9.22
N ALA A 209 -22.78 14.35 9.83
CA ALA A 209 -21.79 14.83 10.78
C ALA A 209 -20.71 15.76 10.17
N ILE A 210 -20.44 15.66 8.87
CA ILE A 210 -19.50 16.54 8.17
C ILE A 210 -20.16 17.87 7.80
N LEU A 211 -21.44 17.84 7.46
CA LEU A 211 -22.20 19.03 7.05
C LEU A 211 -22.62 19.93 8.20
N ASN A 212 -22.70 19.37 9.42
CA ASN A 212 -23.06 20.12 10.63
C ASN A 212 -21.84 20.90 11.19
#